data_b730317a12fefd9cbafc0240e7fa557b
#
_entry.id   b730317a12fefd9cbafc0240e7fa557b
#
_cell.length_a   1.000
_cell.length_b   1.000
_cell.length_c   1.000
_cell.angle_alpha   90.00
_cell.angle_beta   90.00
_cell.angle_gamma   90.00
#
_symmetry.space_group_name_H-M   'P 1'
#
loop_
_entity.id
_entity.type
_entity.pdbx_description
1 polymer ?
#
loop_
_entity_poly.entity_id
_entity_poly.type
_entity_poly.pdbx_seq_one_letter_code
_entity_poly.pdbx_strand_id
1 'polypeptide(L)'
;MNKGEFVKKVATKLDGEYTHAEAAKMVDACLETIKDAMIAGDKIQFVGFGSFEVAERAGRVGRNPQTGEPMQIAAAKVPKFKPGKAFKEAVNK
;
A
#
# COMPACT_ATOMS: atom_id res chain seq x y z
N MET A 1 -4.68 3.34 13.96
CA MET A 1 -6.06 3.70 13.54
C MET A 1 -6.57 2.65 12.57
N ASN A 2 -7.86 2.40 12.62
CA ASN A 2 -8.49 1.48 11.69
C ASN A 2 -9.10 2.25 10.51
N LYS A 3 -9.71 1.52 9.57
CA LYS A 3 -10.32 2.13 8.38
C LYS A 3 -11.43 3.13 8.74
N GLY A 4 -12.28 2.80 9.71
CA GLY A 4 -13.37 3.69 10.14
C GLY A 4 -12.85 5.02 10.68
N GLU A 5 -11.81 4.97 11.49
CA GLU A 5 -11.16 6.18 12.01
C GLU A 5 -10.48 6.97 10.89
N PHE A 6 -9.88 6.28 9.94
CA PHE A 6 -9.27 6.91 8.77
C PHE A 6 -10.31 7.66 7.95
N VAL A 7 -11.46 7.03 7.67
CA VAL A 7 -12.55 7.66 6.92
C VAL A 7 -13.06 8.91 7.63
N LYS A 8 -13.18 8.85 8.96
CA LYS A 8 -13.63 9.99 9.75
C LYS A 8 -12.67 11.18 9.60
N LYS A 9 -11.36 10.91 9.60
CA LYS A 9 -10.36 11.95 9.40
C LYS A 9 -10.40 12.52 7.98
N VAL A 10 -10.65 11.68 6.98
CA VAL A 10 -10.83 12.14 5.60
C VAL A 10 -12.03 13.07 5.49
N ALA A 11 -13.16 12.69 6.09
CA ALA A 11 -14.36 13.52 6.09
C ALA A 11 -14.10 14.88 6.74
N THR A 12 -13.32 14.91 7.81
CA THR A 12 -12.93 16.16 8.48
C THR A 12 -12.11 17.06 7.55
N LYS A 13 -11.17 16.47 6.81
CA LYS A 13 -10.35 17.23 5.85
C LYS A 13 -11.16 17.77 4.67
N LEU A 14 -12.32 17.19 4.41
CA LEU A 14 -13.25 17.66 3.37
C LEU A 14 -14.19 18.74 3.90
N ASP A 15 -13.91 19.29 5.07
CA ASP A 15 -14.62 20.43 5.70
C ASP A 15 -16.12 20.19 5.87
N GLY A 16 -16.51 18.93 6.09
CA GLY A 16 -17.91 18.58 6.30
C GLY A 16 -18.79 18.66 5.06
N GLU A 17 -18.21 18.81 3.88
CA GLU A 17 -18.94 18.84 2.61
C GLU A 17 -19.58 17.50 2.26
N TYR A 18 -19.07 16.42 2.85
CA TYR A 18 -19.50 15.06 2.56
C TYR A 18 -19.83 14.31 3.84
N THR A 19 -20.82 13.43 3.76
CA THR A 19 -21.17 12.57 4.88
C THR A 19 -20.07 11.52 5.11
N HIS A 20 -20.12 10.87 6.28
CA HIS A 20 -19.20 9.77 6.57
C HIS A 20 -19.33 8.65 5.52
N ALA A 21 -20.56 8.33 5.11
CA ALA A 21 -20.81 7.32 4.09
C ALA A 21 -20.20 7.70 2.74
N GLU A 22 -20.32 8.95 2.35
CA GLU A 22 -19.72 9.44 1.11
C GLU A 22 -18.20 9.41 1.16
N ALA A 23 -17.62 9.83 2.28
CA ALA A 23 -16.17 9.78 2.48
C ALA A 23 -15.65 8.33 2.46
N ALA A 24 -16.40 7.40 3.06
CA ALA A 24 -16.05 5.98 3.03
C ALA A 24 -16.02 5.44 1.61
N LYS A 25 -16.99 5.83 0.79
CA LYS A 25 -17.06 5.43 -0.61
C LYS A 25 -15.87 5.96 -1.40
N MET A 26 -15.49 7.20 -1.15
CA MET A 26 -14.32 7.81 -1.79
C MET A 26 -13.03 7.09 -1.41
N VAL A 27 -12.85 6.79 -0.14
CA VAL A 27 -11.67 6.05 0.34
C VAL A 27 -11.62 4.66 -0.28
N ASP A 28 -12.74 3.95 -0.31
CA ASP A 28 -12.81 2.63 -0.93
C ASP A 28 -12.46 2.67 -2.41
N ALA A 29 -12.98 3.66 -3.14
CA ALA A 29 -12.66 3.82 -4.55
C ALA A 29 -11.18 4.07 -4.78
N CYS A 30 -10.54 4.89 -3.94
CA CYS A 30 -9.11 5.14 -4.03
C CYS A 30 -8.29 3.87 -3.76
N LEU A 31 -8.62 3.14 -2.71
CA LEU A 31 -7.90 1.92 -2.35
C LEU A 31 -8.06 0.83 -3.42
N GLU A 32 -9.25 0.67 -3.97
CA GLU A 32 -9.49 -0.28 -5.04
C GLU A 32 -8.75 0.10 -6.33
N THR A 33 -8.70 1.38 -6.65
CA THR A 33 -7.98 1.87 -7.82
C THR A 33 -6.47 1.59 -7.69
N ILE A 34 -5.90 1.83 -6.51
CA ILE A 34 -4.50 1.52 -6.24
C ILE A 34 -4.25 0.02 -6.38
N LYS A 35 -5.12 -0.78 -5.78
CA LYS A 35 -5.03 -2.23 -5.83
C LYS A 35 -5.10 -2.76 -7.26
N ASP A 36 -6.08 -2.29 -8.03
CA ASP A 36 -6.27 -2.72 -9.41
C ASP A 36 -5.08 -2.35 -10.30
N ALA A 37 -4.54 -1.15 -10.13
CA ALA A 37 -3.36 -0.73 -10.89
C ALA A 37 -2.15 -1.61 -10.57
N MET A 38 -1.95 -1.94 -9.31
CA MET A 38 -0.84 -2.81 -8.90
C MET A 38 -1.01 -4.24 -9.39
N ILE A 39 -2.22 -4.75 -9.41
CA ILE A 39 -2.52 -6.07 -9.98
C ILE A 39 -2.17 -6.09 -11.48
N ALA A 40 -2.43 -4.99 -12.18
CA ALA A 40 -2.08 -4.85 -13.59
C ALA A 40 -0.58 -4.62 -13.83
N GLY A 41 0.20 -4.43 -12.77
CA GLY A 41 1.64 -4.20 -12.88
C GLY A 41 2.02 -2.74 -13.08
N ASP A 42 1.08 -1.82 -12.93
CA ASP A 42 1.36 -0.40 -13.06
C ASP A 42 2.02 0.17 -11.80
N LYS A 43 2.83 1.20 -12.01
CA LYS A 43 3.39 1.99 -10.93
C LYS A 43 2.55 3.26 -10.78
N ILE A 44 2.21 3.60 -9.53
CA ILE A 44 1.46 4.82 -9.24
C ILE A 44 2.39 5.77 -8.49
N GLN A 45 2.55 6.97 -9.00
CA GLN A 45 3.39 7.99 -8.38
C GLN A 45 2.55 9.18 -7.95
N PHE A 46 2.58 9.48 -6.66
CA PHE A 46 1.94 10.67 -6.09
C PHE A 46 3.03 11.66 -5.68
N VAL A 47 3.14 12.76 -6.42
CA VAL A 47 4.15 13.78 -6.15
C VAL A 47 3.98 14.33 -4.73
N GLY A 48 5.06 14.37 -3.97
CA GLY A 48 5.05 14.85 -2.58
C GLY A 48 4.61 13.83 -1.55
N PHE A 49 4.18 12.65 -1.98
CA PHE A 49 3.74 11.59 -1.08
C PHE A 49 4.61 10.33 -1.21
N GLY A 50 4.65 9.74 -2.38
CA GLY A 50 5.40 8.53 -2.62
C GLY A 50 4.88 7.75 -3.81
N SER A 51 5.35 6.54 -3.97
CA SER A 51 4.92 5.70 -5.08
C SER A 51 4.57 4.30 -4.62
N PHE A 52 3.59 3.71 -5.29
CA PHE A 52 3.20 2.32 -5.13
C PHE A 52 3.70 1.55 -6.34
N GLU A 53 4.39 0.46 -6.12
CA GLU A 53 4.91 -0.37 -7.20
C GLU A 53 4.91 -1.83 -6.81
N VAL A 54 5.01 -2.70 -7.81
CA VAL A 54 5.12 -4.14 -7.58
C VAL A 54 6.56 -4.54 -7.80
N ALA A 55 7.17 -5.15 -6.78
CA ALA A 55 8.50 -5.72 -6.89
C ALA A 55 8.38 -7.22 -7.11
N GLU A 56 9.27 -7.78 -7.92
CA GLU A 56 9.34 -9.22 -8.10
C GLU A 56 10.44 -9.79 -7.21
N ARG A 57 10.07 -10.82 -6.47
CA ARG A 57 11.02 -11.60 -5.70
C ARG A 57 11.31 -12.87 -6.47
N ALA A 58 12.58 -13.09 -6.83
CA ALA A 58 13.00 -14.31 -7.52
C ALA A 58 12.79 -15.53 -6.63
N GLY A 59 12.49 -16.65 -7.26
CA GLY A 59 12.47 -17.94 -6.56
C GLY A 59 13.86 -18.28 -6.04
N ARG A 60 13.92 -18.97 -4.92
CA ARG A 60 15.17 -19.39 -4.31
C ARG A 60 14.99 -20.67 -3.53
N VAL A 61 16.11 -21.32 -3.20
CA VAL A 61 16.12 -22.49 -2.33
C VAL A 61 16.43 -21.99 -0.91
N GLY A 62 15.51 -22.24 0.00
CA GLY A 62 15.70 -21.96 1.42
C GLY A 62 15.81 -23.26 2.19
N ARG A 63 15.86 -23.18 3.50
CA ARG A 63 15.86 -24.35 4.38
C ARG A 63 14.66 -24.32 5.30
N ASN A 64 14.07 -25.50 5.49
CA ASN A 64 13.01 -25.67 6.47
C ASN A 64 13.65 -25.58 7.87
N PRO A 65 13.26 -24.59 8.71
CA PRO A 65 13.88 -24.43 10.03
C PRO A 65 13.61 -25.58 10.97
N GLN A 66 12.60 -26.41 10.73
CA GLN A 66 12.26 -27.53 11.59
C GLN A 66 13.02 -28.81 11.22
N THR A 67 13.23 -29.03 9.92
CA THR A 67 13.86 -30.28 9.46
C THR A 67 15.27 -30.06 8.91
N GLY A 68 15.64 -28.82 8.59
CA GLY A 68 16.91 -28.50 7.94
C GLY A 68 16.98 -28.89 6.47
N GLU A 69 15.91 -29.45 5.92
CA GLU A 69 15.86 -29.86 4.53
C GLU A 69 15.70 -28.65 3.59
N PRO A 70 16.30 -28.70 2.39
CA PRO A 70 16.10 -27.65 1.42
C PRO A 70 14.63 -27.60 0.97
N MET A 71 14.10 -26.37 0.87
CA MET A 71 12.76 -26.16 0.32
C MET A 71 12.82 -25.05 -0.71
N GLN A 72 12.01 -25.19 -1.73
CA GLN A 72 11.96 -24.19 -2.78
C GLN A 72 10.97 -23.06 -2.42
N ILE A 73 11.47 -21.84 -2.44
CA ILE A 73 10.65 -20.66 -2.23
C ILE A 73 10.30 -20.12 -3.61
N ALA A 74 9.02 -20.14 -3.95
CA ALA A 74 8.54 -19.69 -5.24
C ALA A 74 8.79 -18.19 -5.45
N ALA A 75 8.94 -17.79 -6.70
CA ALA A 75 8.94 -16.38 -7.07
C ALA A 75 7.59 -15.75 -6.71
N ALA A 76 7.61 -14.50 -6.29
CA ALA A 76 6.40 -13.80 -5.91
C ALA A 76 6.47 -12.33 -6.32
N LYS A 77 5.29 -11.76 -6.59
CA LYS A 77 5.14 -10.33 -6.79
C LYS A 77 4.68 -9.72 -5.48
N VAL A 78 5.37 -8.68 -5.03
CA VAL A 78 5.12 -8.07 -3.73
C VAL A 78 4.78 -6.59 -3.93
N PRO A 79 3.61 -6.14 -3.47
CA PRO A 79 3.29 -4.72 -3.51
C PRO A 79 4.17 -3.96 -2.52
N LYS A 80 4.73 -2.84 -2.94
CA LYS A 80 5.59 -2.00 -2.11
C LYS A 80 5.20 -0.54 -2.22
N PHE A 81 5.36 0.17 -1.11
CA PHE A 81 5.23 1.61 -1.07
C PHE A 81 6.60 2.22 -0.79
N LYS A 82 6.99 3.18 -1.63
CA LYS A 82 8.22 3.95 -1.43
C LYS A 82 7.84 5.38 -1.09
N PRO A 83 8.11 5.84 0.13
CA PRO A 83 7.79 7.22 0.49
C PRO A 83 8.62 8.22 -0.30
N GLY A 84 8.02 9.36 -0.63
CA GLY A 84 8.73 10.45 -1.24
C GLY A 84 9.69 11.09 -0.24
N LYS A 85 10.66 11.85 -0.73
CA LYS A 85 11.69 12.47 0.11
C LYS A 85 11.10 13.36 1.20
N ALA A 86 10.16 14.21 0.85
CA ALA A 86 9.52 15.12 1.80
C ALA A 86 8.74 14.36 2.88
N PHE A 87 8.03 13.31 2.49
CA PHE A 87 7.29 12.46 3.42
C PHE A 87 8.25 11.76 4.37
N LYS A 88 9.31 11.17 3.85
CA LYS A 88 10.31 10.46 4.66
C LYS A 88 10.98 11.40 5.67
N GLU A 89 11.33 12.60 5.25
CA GLU A 89 11.90 13.61 6.14
C GLU A 89 10.93 14.04 7.23
N ALA A 90 9.66 14.20 6.90
CA ALA A 90 8.62 14.57 7.86
C ALA A 90 8.44 13.51 8.95
N VAL A 91 8.52 12.23 8.59
CA VAL A 91 8.40 11.13 9.54
C VAL A 91 9.62 11.05 10.47
N ASN A 92 10.79 11.45 9.99
CA ASN A 92 12.05 11.36 10.73
C ASN A 92 12.40 12.63 11.50
N LYS A 93 11.47 13.51 11.70
CA LYS A 93 11.68 14.70 12.53
C LYS A 93 11.80 14.35 13.99
#